data_2e65a45a2324bb3351055b531dd17cd4
#
_entry.id   2e65a45a2324bb3351055b531dd17cd4
#
_cell.length_a   1.000
_cell.length_b   1.000
_cell.length_c   1.000
_cell.angle_alpha   90.00
_cell.angle_beta   90.00
_cell.angle_gamma   90.00
#
_symmetry.space_group_name_H-M   'P 1'
#
loop_
_entity.id
_entity.type
_entity.pdbx_description
1 polymer ?
#
loop_
_entity_poly.entity_id
_entity_poly.type
_entity_poly.pdbx_seq_one_letter_code
_entity_poly.pdbx_strand_id
1 'polypeptide(L)'
;MALEQISSKLMGVGLLLKQQRLSVPLYQRPYTWEKPHVKQLFDDITSAKEKNSQQYFVGTVVLTKKDNEIKNIIDGQQRIVTFTILISAIRNYFQEKGDTDRADIITKEYLTKSDVRSVKTNPRVLLLPEDGLFYKEYVIDFHKPGARAPNGLSQTQKRLYTAIKEAHKTVSRIVQKCENPDDELFDLLDFIENKAVLVYLDVGNESNAFVIFEVLNDRGLDLTVADLLKNYIFSLADQDALPQCQTMWTQMSTVISNAFEQNDIKNFVRHAWIAKHGLTREKDLYESIKKEINTSEKSVKYTNELYKTSKIYSAFINPSNEVWSKYSESVRDALYLFDIANITQVRPLLISVFENFSPSEVNKTIPMLVSWSVRFLICGVGGSGTLEDNYSARAKDISDKKIKTARQLYTAFKILPTDDEFQTAFSKANVSKPSLARWYLTKLEAEKSGNNLKPITKDINEANLEHILPQNPDSSWHISEDNVKKYVNRIGNQTLLETKINAEIGNKSFTQKKKYFIQSRIEITKDICNFSKWGIEEINNRQMELSKLAIKLWKRTP
;
A
#
# COMPACT_ATOMS: atom_id res chain seq x y z
N MET A 1 16.31 26.08 19.69
CA MET A 1 15.91 26.88 18.52
C MET A 1 14.94 27.95 18.98
N ALA A 2 15.20 29.22 18.68
CA ALA A 2 14.23 30.29 18.93
C ALA A 2 13.11 30.13 17.90
N LEU A 3 11.87 30.01 18.34
CA LEU A 3 10.70 29.99 17.48
C LEU A 3 10.49 31.42 16.94
N GLU A 4 10.91 31.68 15.70
CA GLU A 4 10.66 32.94 15.02
C GLU A 4 9.17 33.07 14.71
N GLN A 5 8.59 34.23 15.12
CA GLN A 5 7.25 34.76 14.85
C GLN A 5 6.17 33.71 14.47
N ILE A 6 5.54 33.13 15.47
CA ILE A 6 4.28 32.41 15.30
C ILE A 6 3.15 33.38 15.57
N SER A 7 2.26 33.60 14.64
CA SER A 7 1.00 34.29 14.90
C SER A 7 -0.16 33.29 14.95
N SER A 8 -1.00 33.40 15.95
CA SER A 8 -2.21 32.59 16.10
C SER A 8 -3.46 33.48 16.11
N LYS A 9 -4.50 33.06 15.40
CA LYS A 9 -5.80 33.72 15.38
C LYS A 9 -6.92 32.70 15.36
N LEU A 10 -8.01 33.03 16.05
CA LEU A 10 -9.28 32.33 15.84
C LEU A 10 -9.96 32.97 14.63
N MET A 11 -10.34 32.21 13.65
CA MET A 11 -10.86 32.68 12.37
C MET A 11 -11.91 31.74 11.81
N GLY A 12 -12.95 32.27 11.20
CA GLY A 12 -13.92 31.47 10.46
C GLY A 12 -13.31 30.89 9.18
N VAL A 13 -13.75 29.69 8.80
CA VAL A 13 -13.22 28.98 7.62
C VAL A 13 -13.43 29.79 6.33
N GLY A 14 -14.64 30.32 6.13
CA GLY A 14 -14.93 31.13 4.94
C GLY A 14 -14.11 32.42 4.92
N LEU A 15 -13.90 33.08 6.07
CA LEU A 15 -13.04 34.25 6.18
C LEU A 15 -11.58 33.93 5.81
N LEU A 16 -11.06 32.75 6.23
CA LEU A 16 -9.74 32.28 5.81
C LEU A 16 -9.67 32.16 4.29
N LEU A 17 -10.66 31.52 3.67
CA LEU A 17 -10.72 31.35 2.22
C LEU A 17 -10.79 32.69 1.47
N LYS A 18 -11.55 33.67 1.98
CA LYS A 18 -11.61 35.03 1.39
C LYS A 18 -10.27 35.72 1.44
N GLN A 19 -9.53 35.61 2.54
CA GLN A 19 -8.30 36.37 2.78
C GLN A 19 -7.06 35.73 2.18
N GLN A 20 -6.99 34.42 2.09
CA GLN A 20 -5.77 33.68 1.74
C GLN A 20 -5.91 32.92 0.43
N ARG A 21 -4.81 32.80 -0.30
CA ARG A 21 -4.60 31.76 -1.30
C ARG A 21 -3.75 30.67 -0.69
N LEU A 22 -4.22 29.44 -0.81
CA LEU A 22 -3.66 28.28 -0.14
C LEU A 22 -3.14 27.28 -1.17
N SER A 23 -2.08 26.56 -0.86
CA SER A 23 -1.52 25.53 -1.71
C SER A 23 -1.22 24.28 -0.88
N VAL A 24 -1.61 23.13 -1.38
CA VAL A 24 -1.15 21.85 -0.85
C VAL A 24 0.24 21.58 -1.43
N PRO A 25 1.31 21.52 -0.60
CA PRO A 25 2.66 21.25 -1.07
C PRO A 25 2.79 19.85 -1.68
N LEU A 26 3.74 19.67 -2.61
CA LEU A 26 3.97 18.39 -3.30
C LEU A 26 4.31 17.23 -2.36
N TYR A 27 4.88 17.51 -1.21
CA TYR A 27 5.23 16.50 -0.20
C TYR A 27 4.06 16.14 0.73
N GLN A 28 2.92 16.83 0.66
CA GLN A 28 1.72 16.47 1.41
C GLN A 28 1.01 15.27 0.75
N ARG A 29 0.27 14.52 1.58
CA ARG A 29 -0.57 13.44 1.07
C ARG A 29 -1.72 13.99 0.23
N PRO A 30 -2.19 13.26 -0.79
CA PRO A 30 -3.37 13.67 -1.55
C PRO A 30 -4.64 13.65 -0.67
N TYR A 31 -5.79 14.01 -1.24
CA TYR A 31 -7.06 13.97 -0.51
C TYR A 31 -7.43 12.54 -0.11
N THR A 32 -7.61 12.32 1.21
CA THR A 32 -7.79 10.98 1.79
C THR A 32 -9.14 10.76 2.49
N TRP A 33 -9.91 11.81 2.74
CA TRP A 33 -11.20 11.67 3.40
C TRP A 33 -12.18 10.84 2.59
N GLU A 34 -12.80 9.89 3.27
CA GLU A 34 -13.83 9.02 2.73
C GLU A 34 -15.21 9.53 3.13
N LYS A 35 -16.25 8.95 2.54
CA LYS A 35 -17.64 9.34 2.75
C LYS A 35 -18.05 9.57 4.21
N PRO A 36 -17.68 8.71 5.19
CA PRO A 36 -18.04 8.92 6.60
C PRO A 36 -17.48 10.24 7.16
N HIS A 37 -16.21 10.56 6.88
CA HIS A 37 -15.56 11.77 7.37
C HIS A 37 -16.21 13.04 6.79
N VAL A 38 -16.48 13.04 5.49
CA VAL A 38 -17.13 14.15 4.79
C VAL A 38 -18.55 14.36 5.31
N LYS A 39 -19.31 13.27 5.43
CA LYS A 39 -20.68 13.31 5.93
C LYS A 39 -20.72 13.83 7.36
N GLN A 40 -19.84 13.34 8.23
CA GLN A 40 -19.76 13.80 9.61
C GLN A 40 -19.52 15.32 9.67
N LEU A 41 -18.53 15.86 8.93
CA LEU A 41 -18.27 17.30 8.93
C LEU A 41 -19.52 18.10 8.49
N PHE A 42 -20.19 17.67 7.42
CA PHE A 42 -21.37 18.39 6.93
C PHE A 42 -22.56 18.29 7.88
N ASP A 43 -22.78 17.14 8.51
CA ASP A 43 -23.84 16.97 9.52
C ASP A 43 -23.53 17.77 10.77
N ASP A 44 -22.28 17.83 11.23
CA ASP A 44 -21.87 18.65 12.38
C ASP A 44 -22.09 20.15 12.12
N ILE A 45 -21.68 20.66 10.97
CA ILE A 45 -21.85 22.08 10.60
C ILE A 45 -23.33 22.44 10.47
N THR A 46 -24.12 21.62 9.79
CA THR A 46 -25.56 21.87 9.64
C THR A 46 -26.28 21.80 10.98
N SER A 47 -25.96 20.82 11.82
CA SER A 47 -26.53 20.69 13.18
C SER A 47 -26.13 21.85 14.10
N ALA A 48 -24.88 22.31 14.03
CA ALA A 48 -24.43 23.47 14.82
C ALA A 48 -25.16 24.76 14.39
N LYS A 49 -25.39 24.93 13.09
CA LYS A 49 -26.18 26.04 12.54
C LYS A 49 -27.64 25.96 12.99
N GLU A 50 -28.30 24.79 12.84
CA GLU A 50 -29.70 24.57 13.26
C GLU A 50 -29.90 24.83 14.76
N LYS A 51 -28.91 24.51 15.61
CA LYS A 51 -28.91 24.77 17.07
C LYS A 51 -28.57 26.21 17.44
N ASN A 52 -28.37 27.11 16.49
CA ASN A 52 -27.91 28.48 16.70
C ASN A 52 -26.63 28.57 17.58
N SER A 53 -25.71 27.63 17.41
CA SER A 53 -24.44 27.64 18.13
C SER A 53 -23.68 28.92 17.87
N GLN A 54 -23.14 29.54 18.91
CA GLN A 54 -22.34 30.78 18.75
C GLN A 54 -21.10 30.52 17.91
N GLN A 55 -20.46 29.39 18.10
CA GLN A 55 -19.30 28.94 17.32
C GLN A 55 -19.26 27.41 17.26
N TYR A 56 -18.69 26.89 16.16
CA TYR A 56 -18.33 25.47 16.03
C TYR A 56 -16.83 25.37 15.74
N PHE A 57 -16.09 24.69 16.61
CA PHE A 57 -14.65 24.55 16.46
C PHE A 57 -14.30 23.45 15.45
N VAL A 58 -13.73 23.84 14.33
CA VAL A 58 -13.34 22.95 13.21
C VAL A 58 -11.99 22.27 13.45
N GLY A 59 -11.13 22.86 14.27
CA GLY A 59 -9.78 22.38 14.56
C GLY A 59 -8.70 23.41 14.25
N THR A 60 -7.47 22.97 14.08
CA THR A 60 -6.30 23.82 13.79
C THR A 60 -5.92 23.74 12.32
N VAL A 61 -5.44 24.85 11.74
CA VAL A 61 -4.80 24.91 10.42
C VAL A 61 -3.44 25.56 10.58
N VAL A 62 -2.40 24.89 10.12
CA VAL A 62 -1.01 25.38 10.15
C VAL A 62 -0.61 25.77 8.74
N LEU A 63 -0.23 27.02 8.57
CA LEU A 63 0.18 27.60 7.29
C LEU A 63 1.60 28.14 7.35
N THR A 64 2.30 28.08 6.23
CA THR A 64 3.61 28.70 6.04
C THR A 64 3.61 29.55 4.78
N LYS A 65 4.54 30.50 4.70
CA LYS A 65 4.70 31.32 3.51
C LYS A 65 5.29 30.49 2.37
N LYS A 66 4.62 30.46 1.21
CA LYS A 66 5.16 29.90 -0.04
C LYS A 66 5.80 31.00 -0.90
N ASP A 67 5.04 32.08 -1.08
CA ASP A 67 5.45 33.30 -1.76
C ASP A 67 4.66 34.49 -1.16
N ASN A 68 4.72 35.68 -1.78
CA ASN A 68 4.06 36.87 -1.25
C ASN A 68 2.52 36.77 -1.24
N GLU A 69 1.93 35.86 -2.01
CA GLU A 69 0.48 35.77 -2.19
C GLU A 69 -0.11 34.39 -1.79
N ILE A 70 0.71 33.35 -1.70
CA ILE A 70 0.25 31.97 -1.47
C ILE A 70 0.87 31.44 -0.19
N LYS A 71 0.09 30.73 0.61
CA LYS A 71 0.55 30.00 1.80
C LYS A 71 0.44 28.50 1.58
N ASN A 72 1.44 27.75 2.03
CA ASN A 72 1.41 26.31 2.06
C ASN A 72 0.60 25.81 3.25
N ILE A 73 -0.28 24.84 3.02
CA ILE A 73 -1.03 24.16 4.09
C ILE A 73 -0.16 23.03 4.62
N ILE A 74 0.32 23.16 5.84
CA ILE A 74 1.09 22.11 6.55
C ILE A 74 0.16 21.16 7.29
N ASP A 75 -0.92 21.69 7.90
CA ASP A 75 -2.00 20.91 8.50
C ASP A 75 -3.37 21.52 8.19
N GLY A 76 -4.41 20.68 8.21
CA GLY A 76 -5.80 21.07 8.00
C GLY A 76 -6.28 20.98 6.54
N GLN A 77 -5.45 20.48 5.60
CA GLN A 77 -5.80 20.46 4.17
C GLN A 77 -7.11 19.72 3.87
N GLN A 78 -7.37 18.57 4.49
CA GLN A 78 -8.58 17.76 4.22
C GLN A 78 -9.84 18.58 4.54
N ARG A 79 -9.84 19.27 5.68
CA ARG A 79 -10.95 20.12 6.14
C ARG A 79 -11.15 21.29 5.19
N ILE A 80 -10.09 22.03 4.86
CA ILE A 80 -10.16 23.17 3.94
C ILE A 80 -10.71 22.76 2.57
N VAL A 81 -10.19 21.68 1.97
CA VAL A 81 -10.69 21.17 0.68
C VAL A 81 -12.15 20.77 0.77
N THR A 82 -12.57 20.13 1.86
CA THR A 82 -13.97 19.69 2.03
C THR A 82 -14.92 20.89 2.19
N PHE A 83 -14.50 21.98 2.86
CA PHE A 83 -15.29 23.20 2.93
C PHE A 83 -15.42 23.89 1.56
N THR A 84 -14.35 23.95 0.75
CA THR A 84 -14.47 24.50 -0.60
C THR A 84 -15.42 23.68 -1.47
N ILE A 85 -15.46 22.36 -1.30
CA ILE A 85 -16.43 21.48 -1.97
C ILE A 85 -17.87 21.79 -1.53
N LEU A 86 -18.12 22.02 -0.23
CA LEU A 86 -19.45 22.37 0.26
C LEU A 86 -19.91 23.73 -0.29
N ILE A 87 -19.04 24.74 -0.24
CA ILE A 87 -19.32 26.08 -0.78
C ILE A 87 -19.59 26.01 -2.29
N SER A 88 -18.84 25.19 -3.04
CA SER A 88 -19.09 24.99 -4.47
C SER A 88 -20.46 24.38 -4.75
N ALA A 89 -20.94 23.47 -3.90
CA ALA A 89 -22.27 22.89 -4.04
C ALA A 89 -23.39 23.93 -3.76
N ILE A 90 -23.17 24.86 -2.83
CA ILE A 90 -24.10 26.00 -2.60
C ILE A 90 -24.10 26.92 -3.83
N ARG A 91 -22.93 27.26 -4.35
CA ARG A 91 -22.80 28.05 -5.59
C ARG A 91 -23.56 27.38 -6.75
N ASN A 92 -23.42 26.05 -6.90
CA ASN A 92 -24.04 25.30 -7.95
C ASN A 92 -25.58 25.33 -7.87
N TYR A 93 -26.15 25.33 -6.65
CA TYR A 93 -27.59 25.52 -6.47
C TYR A 93 -28.08 26.83 -7.09
N PHE A 94 -27.43 27.98 -6.81
CA PHE A 94 -27.80 29.26 -7.40
C PHE A 94 -27.63 29.27 -8.93
N GLN A 95 -26.55 28.69 -9.41
CA GLN A 95 -26.32 28.57 -10.86
C GLN A 95 -27.40 27.73 -11.56
N GLU A 96 -27.83 26.60 -10.96
CA GLU A 96 -28.90 25.75 -11.50
C GLU A 96 -30.27 26.45 -11.48
N LYS A 97 -30.49 27.32 -10.51
CA LYS A 97 -31.69 28.14 -10.40
C LYS A 97 -31.74 29.30 -11.42
N GLY A 98 -30.63 29.58 -12.10
CA GLY A 98 -30.49 30.70 -13.03
C GLY A 98 -30.06 32.01 -12.35
N ASP A 99 -29.75 31.99 -11.05
CA ASP A 99 -29.24 33.15 -10.31
C ASP A 99 -27.70 33.20 -10.45
N THR A 100 -27.29 33.63 -11.64
CA THR A 100 -25.87 33.68 -12.02
C THR A 100 -25.11 34.73 -11.22
N ASP A 101 -25.75 35.85 -10.82
CA ASP A 101 -25.11 36.93 -10.08
C ASP A 101 -24.66 36.46 -8.70
N ARG A 102 -25.52 35.73 -7.97
CA ARG A 102 -25.18 35.16 -6.67
C ARG A 102 -24.14 34.07 -6.80
N ALA A 103 -24.25 33.18 -7.80
CA ALA A 103 -23.26 32.16 -8.08
C ALA A 103 -21.87 32.77 -8.35
N ASP A 104 -21.82 33.84 -9.12
CA ASP A 104 -20.59 34.59 -9.43
C ASP A 104 -19.96 35.24 -8.19
N ILE A 105 -20.78 35.84 -7.32
CA ILE A 105 -20.31 36.43 -6.08
C ILE A 105 -19.69 35.34 -5.20
N ILE A 106 -20.37 34.22 -4.97
CA ILE A 106 -19.84 33.08 -4.17
C ILE A 106 -18.53 32.57 -4.77
N THR A 107 -18.45 32.47 -6.10
CA THR A 107 -17.24 32.01 -6.79
C THR A 107 -16.07 32.97 -6.53
N LYS A 108 -16.26 34.27 -6.69
CA LYS A 108 -15.22 35.30 -6.51
C LYS A 108 -14.77 35.42 -5.06
N GLU A 109 -15.72 35.33 -4.13
CA GLU A 109 -15.42 35.50 -2.70
C GLU A 109 -14.67 34.30 -2.10
N TYR A 110 -15.10 33.04 -2.40
CA TYR A 110 -14.63 31.87 -1.68
C TYR A 110 -13.81 30.86 -2.51
N LEU A 111 -14.04 30.79 -3.82
CA LEU A 111 -13.45 29.73 -4.64
C LEU A 111 -12.29 30.22 -5.51
N THR A 112 -12.34 31.48 -5.95
CA THR A 112 -11.34 32.05 -6.86
C THR A 112 -10.82 33.39 -6.40
N LYS A 113 -9.62 33.75 -6.87
CA LYS A 113 -9.04 35.07 -6.75
C LYS A 113 -8.59 35.56 -8.12
N SER A 114 -9.08 36.72 -8.55
CA SER A 114 -8.62 37.35 -9.79
C SER A 114 -7.35 38.14 -9.53
N ASP A 115 -6.38 38.01 -10.40
CA ASP A 115 -5.18 38.82 -10.42
C ASP A 115 -5.36 39.95 -11.45
N VAL A 116 -5.37 41.16 -10.95
CA VAL A 116 -5.59 42.37 -11.77
C VAL A 116 -4.50 42.58 -12.82
N ARG A 117 -3.27 42.13 -12.55
CA ARG A 117 -2.13 42.31 -13.48
C ARG A 117 -2.14 41.32 -14.61
N SER A 118 -2.41 40.05 -14.32
CA SER A 118 -2.40 38.96 -15.33
C SER A 118 -3.78 38.73 -15.96
N VAL A 119 -4.83 39.37 -15.43
CA VAL A 119 -6.25 39.17 -15.82
C VAL A 119 -6.68 37.68 -15.72
N LYS A 120 -5.96 36.89 -14.89
CA LYS A 120 -6.24 35.48 -14.69
C LYS A 120 -7.00 35.27 -13.37
N THR A 121 -7.99 34.38 -13.45
CA THR A 121 -8.70 33.90 -12.27
C THR A 121 -8.10 32.56 -11.83
N ASN A 122 -7.64 32.49 -10.60
CA ASN A 122 -6.96 31.33 -10.04
C ASN A 122 -7.76 30.77 -8.87
N PRO A 123 -7.75 29.45 -8.63
CA PRO A 123 -8.33 28.87 -7.43
C PRO A 123 -7.71 29.46 -6.15
N ARG A 124 -8.53 29.61 -5.11
CA ARG A 124 -8.05 29.99 -3.78
C ARG A 124 -7.32 28.83 -3.09
N VAL A 125 -7.70 27.60 -3.38
CA VAL A 125 -7.02 26.38 -2.90
C VAL A 125 -6.45 25.63 -4.09
N LEU A 126 -5.14 25.46 -4.11
CA LEU A 126 -4.39 24.73 -5.13
C LEU A 126 -4.10 23.33 -4.58
N LEU A 127 -4.59 22.30 -5.26
CA LEU A 127 -4.26 20.90 -4.94
C LEU A 127 -2.97 20.48 -5.64
N LEU A 128 -2.56 19.21 -5.37
CA LEU A 128 -1.46 18.57 -6.09
C LEU A 128 -1.75 18.56 -7.59
N PRO A 129 -0.72 18.65 -8.47
CA PRO A 129 -0.91 18.73 -9.91
C PRO A 129 -1.76 17.60 -10.50
N GLU A 130 -1.66 16.39 -9.94
CA GLU A 130 -2.40 15.20 -10.37
C GLU A 130 -3.92 15.32 -10.15
N ASP A 131 -4.33 16.05 -9.13
CA ASP A 131 -5.72 16.26 -8.76
C ASP A 131 -6.23 17.66 -9.14
N GLY A 132 -5.31 18.58 -9.47
CA GLY A 132 -5.62 20.00 -9.69
C GLY A 132 -6.59 20.23 -10.85
N LEU A 133 -6.44 19.52 -11.97
CA LEU A 133 -7.35 19.64 -13.12
C LEU A 133 -8.75 19.12 -12.76
N PHE A 134 -8.82 17.95 -12.11
CA PHE A 134 -10.09 17.38 -11.65
C PHE A 134 -10.79 18.30 -10.65
N TYR A 135 -10.05 18.85 -9.68
CA TYR A 135 -10.58 19.78 -8.68
C TYR A 135 -11.07 21.07 -9.34
N LYS A 136 -10.32 21.59 -10.32
CA LYS A 136 -10.74 22.77 -11.07
C LYS A 136 -12.06 22.53 -11.80
N GLU A 137 -12.17 21.42 -12.53
CA GLU A 137 -13.36 21.07 -13.32
C GLU A 137 -14.60 20.90 -12.44
N TYR A 138 -14.50 20.15 -11.33
CA TYR A 138 -15.66 19.73 -10.54
C TYR A 138 -15.99 20.62 -9.34
N VAL A 139 -15.05 21.45 -8.87
CA VAL A 139 -15.24 22.31 -7.70
C VAL A 139 -15.18 23.80 -8.05
N ILE A 140 -14.19 24.20 -8.86
CA ILE A 140 -13.99 25.61 -9.18
C ILE A 140 -14.93 26.03 -10.31
N ASP A 141 -14.90 25.31 -11.42
CA ASP A 141 -15.81 25.54 -12.55
C ASP A 141 -17.20 24.96 -12.19
N PHE A 142 -18.24 25.43 -12.91
CA PHE A 142 -19.58 24.87 -12.70
C PHE A 142 -19.68 23.49 -13.36
N HIS A 143 -19.76 22.44 -12.53
CA HIS A 143 -20.00 21.09 -13.01
C HIS A 143 -20.91 20.30 -12.05
N LYS A 144 -22.03 19.83 -12.56
CA LYS A 144 -22.95 18.98 -11.77
C LYS A 144 -22.47 17.54 -11.78
N PRO A 145 -22.25 16.92 -10.62
CA PRO A 145 -21.82 15.52 -10.57
C PRO A 145 -22.93 14.58 -11.11
N GLY A 146 -22.55 13.68 -12.01
CA GLY A 146 -23.43 12.66 -12.54
C GLY A 146 -23.82 11.59 -11.51
N ALA A 147 -24.79 10.75 -11.86
CA ALA A 147 -25.20 9.62 -11.00
C ALA A 147 -24.04 8.63 -10.75
N ARG A 148 -23.18 8.42 -11.74
CA ARG A 148 -21.99 7.58 -11.67
C ARG A 148 -20.71 8.42 -11.81
N ALA A 149 -19.65 7.98 -11.13
CA ALA A 149 -18.34 8.58 -11.31
C ALA A 149 -17.80 8.33 -12.73
N PRO A 150 -17.05 9.27 -13.31
CA PRO A 150 -16.36 9.06 -14.58
C PRO A 150 -15.44 7.83 -14.52
N ASN A 151 -15.23 7.20 -15.68
CA ASN A 151 -14.26 6.09 -15.79
C ASN A 151 -12.82 6.62 -15.73
N GLY A 152 -11.90 5.78 -15.26
CA GLY A 152 -10.46 6.12 -15.25
C GLY A 152 -9.99 7.03 -14.13
N LEU A 153 -10.83 7.36 -13.14
CA LEU A 153 -10.42 8.18 -12.01
C LEU A 153 -9.41 7.47 -11.11
N SER A 154 -8.39 8.21 -10.65
CA SER A 154 -7.50 7.80 -9.58
C SER A 154 -8.26 7.56 -8.27
N GLN A 155 -7.64 6.91 -7.29
CA GLN A 155 -8.26 6.70 -5.97
C GLN A 155 -8.58 8.03 -5.28
N THR A 156 -7.71 9.03 -5.39
CA THR A 156 -7.93 10.38 -4.84
C THR A 156 -9.09 11.07 -5.53
N GLN A 157 -9.14 11.02 -6.85
CA GLN A 157 -10.24 11.62 -7.61
C GLN A 157 -11.60 10.97 -7.30
N LYS A 158 -11.63 9.65 -7.05
CA LYS A 158 -12.84 8.95 -6.57
C LYS A 158 -13.29 9.47 -5.20
N ARG A 159 -12.36 9.74 -4.29
CA ARG A 159 -12.65 10.33 -2.97
C ARG A 159 -13.17 11.75 -3.09
N LEU A 160 -12.52 12.60 -3.89
CA LEU A 160 -12.99 13.96 -4.19
C LEU A 160 -14.39 13.92 -4.80
N TYR A 161 -14.64 13.05 -5.78
CA TYR A 161 -15.96 12.91 -6.39
C TYR A 161 -17.02 12.47 -5.39
N THR A 162 -16.67 11.59 -4.46
CA THR A 162 -17.55 11.17 -3.37
C THR A 162 -17.89 12.35 -2.45
N ALA A 163 -16.90 13.17 -2.10
CA ALA A 163 -17.11 14.38 -1.30
C ALA A 163 -18.02 15.39 -2.01
N ILE A 164 -17.82 15.61 -3.31
CA ILE A 164 -18.67 16.47 -4.14
C ILE A 164 -20.12 15.96 -4.13
N LYS A 165 -20.35 14.66 -4.33
CA LYS A 165 -21.70 14.08 -4.27
C LYS A 165 -22.36 14.25 -2.90
N GLU A 166 -21.63 14.06 -1.81
CA GLU A 166 -22.17 14.25 -0.46
C GLU A 166 -22.48 15.73 -0.19
N ALA A 167 -21.68 16.67 -0.71
CA ALA A 167 -22.00 18.11 -0.62
C ALA A 167 -23.29 18.48 -1.35
N HIS A 168 -23.46 18.03 -2.60
CA HIS A 168 -24.71 18.23 -3.35
C HIS A 168 -25.92 17.61 -2.66
N LYS A 169 -25.79 16.41 -2.08
CA LYS A 169 -26.87 15.80 -1.28
C LYS A 169 -27.20 16.61 -0.04
N THR A 170 -26.21 17.17 0.63
CA THR A 170 -26.41 17.99 1.81
C THR A 170 -27.16 19.27 1.46
N VAL A 171 -26.75 19.97 0.39
CA VAL A 171 -27.48 21.15 -0.11
C VAL A 171 -28.90 20.79 -0.53
N SER A 172 -29.09 19.72 -1.30
CA SER A 172 -30.42 19.26 -1.71
C SER A 172 -31.33 18.93 -0.52
N ARG A 173 -30.77 18.31 0.53
CA ARG A 173 -31.51 18.02 1.78
C ARG A 173 -31.97 19.27 2.50
N ILE A 174 -31.11 20.31 2.55
CA ILE A 174 -31.45 21.61 3.14
C ILE A 174 -32.57 22.26 2.33
N VAL A 175 -32.40 22.37 1.02
CA VAL A 175 -33.38 22.98 0.12
C VAL A 175 -34.75 22.31 0.19
N GLN A 176 -34.81 20.98 0.32
CA GLN A 176 -36.07 20.24 0.42
C GLN A 176 -36.81 20.41 1.75
N LYS A 177 -36.12 20.81 2.81
CA LYS A 177 -36.69 20.93 4.17
C LYS A 177 -37.19 22.32 4.53
N CYS A 178 -36.81 23.34 3.78
CA CYS A 178 -37.02 24.73 4.12
C CYS A 178 -38.01 25.43 3.19
N GLU A 179 -38.86 26.31 3.73
CA GLU A 179 -39.78 27.15 2.95
C GLU A 179 -39.02 28.21 2.13
N ASN A 180 -37.94 28.74 2.68
CA ASN A 180 -37.07 29.70 2.02
C ASN A 180 -35.64 29.15 1.87
N PRO A 181 -35.35 28.32 0.84
CA PRO A 181 -34.05 27.70 0.67
C PRO A 181 -32.88 28.67 0.47
N ASP A 182 -33.12 29.82 -0.15
CA ASP A 182 -32.09 30.80 -0.44
C ASP A 182 -31.52 31.40 0.87
N ASP A 183 -32.40 31.85 1.75
CA ASP A 183 -32.00 32.43 3.05
C ASP A 183 -31.28 31.39 3.90
N GLU A 184 -31.79 30.13 3.89
CA GLU A 184 -31.18 29.02 4.62
C GLU A 184 -29.75 28.71 4.15
N LEU A 185 -29.48 28.84 2.84
CA LEU A 185 -28.14 28.66 2.28
C LEU A 185 -27.23 29.87 2.53
N PHE A 186 -27.77 31.07 2.57
CA PHE A 186 -27.02 32.26 3.00
C PHE A 186 -26.63 32.19 4.46
N ASP A 187 -27.54 31.79 5.33
CA ASP A 187 -27.26 31.54 6.75
C ASP A 187 -26.18 30.47 6.94
N LEU A 188 -26.18 29.42 6.11
CA LEU A 188 -25.13 28.41 6.12
C LEU A 188 -23.78 28.98 5.66
N LEU A 189 -23.76 29.82 4.63
CA LEU A 189 -22.54 30.50 4.19
C LEU A 189 -22.01 31.43 5.27
N ASP A 190 -22.90 32.24 5.91
CA ASP A 190 -22.51 33.11 7.02
C ASP A 190 -21.96 32.30 8.21
N PHE A 191 -22.59 31.18 8.52
CA PHE A 191 -22.11 30.29 9.56
C PHE A 191 -20.71 29.73 9.24
N ILE A 192 -20.47 29.31 8.01
CA ILE A 192 -19.16 28.82 7.55
C ILE A 192 -18.14 29.97 7.57
N GLU A 193 -18.56 31.20 7.22
CA GLU A 193 -17.67 32.33 7.18
C GLU A 193 -17.23 32.78 8.58
N ASN A 194 -18.16 32.84 9.53
CA ASN A 194 -17.93 33.57 10.78
C ASN A 194 -17.98 32.70 12.02
N LYS A 195 -18.71 31.57 11.99
CA LYS A 195 -19.01 30.77 13.19
C LYS A 195 -18.39 29.36 13.15
N ALA A 196 -18.09 28.79 11.96
CA ALA A 196 -17.27 27.60 11.83
C ALA A 196 -15.79 28.00 11.97
N VAL A 197 -15.30 28.04 13.21
CA VAL A 197 -14.00 28.65 13.55
C VAL A 197 -12.88 27.62 13.62
N LEU A 198 -11.70 28.04 13.20
CA LEU A 198 -10.44 27.28 13.34
C LEU A 198 -9.37 28.13 14.01
N VAL A 199 -8.42 27.47 14.65
CA VAL A 199 -7.17 28.12 15.08
C VAL A 199 -6.25 28.16 13.87
N TYR A 200 -6.06 29.36 13.35
CA TYR A 200 -5.12 29.65 12.28
C TYR A 200 -3.74 29.93 12.88
N LEU A 201 -2.76 29.13 12.51
CA LEU A 201 -1.35 29.32 12.88
C LEU A 201 -0.55 29.70 11.64
N ASP A 202 0.03 30.89 11.67
CA ASP A 202 0.94 31.39 10.64
C ASP A 202 2.38 31.26 11.13
N VAL A 203 3.17 30.44 10.46
CA VAL A 203 4.52 30.11 10.87
C VAL A 203 5.50 30.61 9.82
N GLY A 204 6.51 31.37 10.24
CA GLY A 204 7.43 32.05 9.33
C GLY A 204 8.23 31.13 8.41
N ASN A 205 8.51 29.90 8.85
CA ASN A 205 9.23 28.92 8.04
C ASN A 205 8.64 27.50 8.19
N GLU A 206 8.88 26.66 7.18
CA GLU A 206 8.34 25.30 7.14
C GLU A 206 8.92 24.39 8.24
N SER A 207 10.20 24.54 8.58
CA SER A 207 10.84 23.72 9.61
C SER A 207 10.16 23.89 10.98
N ASN A 208 9.84 25.12 11.36
CA ASN A 208 9.10 25.39 12.60
C ASN A 208 7.65 24.90 12.52
N ALA A 209 7.02 24.98 11.33
CA ALA A 209 5.67 24.49 11.15
C ALA A 209 5.57 22.97 11.34
N PHE A 210 6.57 22.20 10.92
CA PHE A 210 6.62 20.76 11.15
C PHE A 210 6.75 20.39 12.64
N VAL A 211 7.55 21.16 13.42
CA VAL A 211 7.65 20.96 14.88
C VAL A 211 6.30 21.23 15.56
N ILE A 212 5.63 22.33 15.17
CA ILE A 212 4.31 22.68 15.73
C ILE A 212 3.28 21.61 15.39
N PHE A 213 3.30 21.14 14.14
CA PHE A 213 2.42 20.08 13.68
C PHE A 213 2.61 18.77 14.50
N GLU A 214 3.86 18.39 14.79
CA GLU A 214 4.17 17.24 15.64
C GLU A 214 3.52 17.38 17.03
N VAL A 215 3.73 18.54 17.69
CA VAL A 215 3.22 18.80 19.03
C VAL A 215 1.69 18.85 19.09
N LEU A 216 1.04 19.43 18.08
CA LEU A 216 -0.42 19.55 18.05
C LEU A 216 -1.11 18.22 17.77
N ASN A 217 -0.49 17.33 17.01
CA ASN A 217 -1.07 16.03 16.63
C ASN A 217 -0.79 14.89 17.62
N ASP A 218 0.07 15.09 18.63
CA ASP A 218 0.34 14.11 19.70
C ASP A 218 -0.94 13.72 20.52
N ARG A 219 -2.07 14.39 20.29
CA ARG A 219 -3.34 14.23 21.03
C ARG A 219 -4.55 13.77 20.23
N GLY A 220 -4.41 13.40 18.94
CA GLY A 220 -5.57 12.79 18.31
C GLY A 220 -5.85 13.06 16.86
N LEU A 221 -5.17 12.45 15.94
CA LEU A 221 -5.68 11.99 14.64
C LEU A 221 -4.68 10.98 14.06
N ASP A 222 -5.16 10.01 13.25
CA ASP A 222 -4.43 8.89 12.66
C ASP A 222 -3.27 9.30 11.73
N LEU A 223 -2.29 10.04 12.24
CA LEU A 223 -1.04 10.25 11.54
C LEU A 223 -0.26 8.95 11.52
N THR A 224 0.13 8.55 10.33
CA THR A 224 1.03 7.41 10.21
C THR A 224 2.42 7.79 10.74
N VAL A 225 3.15 6.83 11.25
CA VAL A 225 4.57 7.03 11.64
C VAL A 225 5.38 7.63 10.48
N ALA A 226 5.01 7.35 9.23
CA ALA A 226 5.64 7.94 8.05
C ALA A 226 5.39 9.45 7.92
N ASP A 227 4.18 9.93 8.26
CA ASP A 227 3.89 11.37 8.26
C ASP A 227 4.66 12.12 9.35
N LEU A 228 4.74 11.54 10.54
CA LEU A 228 5.55 12.10 11.63
C LEU A 228 7.03 12.18 11.26
N LEU A 229 7.58 11.11 10.69
CA LEU A 229 8.97 11.07 10.26
C LEU A 229 9.27 12.07 9.16
N LYS A 230 8.38 12.20 8.19
CA LYS A 230 8.52 13.20 7.13
C LYS A 230 8.66 14.61 7.72
N ASN A 231 7.73 14.97 8.60
CA ASN A 231 7.71 16.30 9.21
C ASN A 231 8.97 16.53 10.07
N TYR A 232 9.38 15.53 10.84
CA TYR A 232 10.61 15.59 11.61
C TYR A 232 11.85 15.79 10.73
N ILE A 233 12.02 14.99 9.68
CA ILE A 233 13.15 15.11 8.75
C ILE A 233 13.19 16.49 8.11
N PHE A 234 12.03 17.03 7.69
CA PHE A 234 11.94 18.37 7.11
C PHE A 234 12.23 19.48 8.13
N SER A 235 11.88 19.28 9.40
CA SER A 235 12.21 20.22 10.46
C SER A 235 13.71 20.32 10.77
N LEU A 236 14.48 19.26 10.48
CA LEU A 236 15.92 19.27 10.65
C LEU A 236 16.68 19.92 9.50
N ALA A 237 16.10 19.91 8.29
CA ALA A 237 16.72 20.46 7.11
C ALA A 237 16.77 22.00 7.19
N ASP A 238 17.94 22.57 6.93
CA ASP A 238 18.08 24.02 6.76
C ASP A 238 17.44 24.49 5.44
N GLN A 239 17.46 25.80 5.20
CA GLN A 239 16.77 26.39 4.04
C GLN A 239 17.28 25.87 2.69
N ASP A 240 18.57 25.55 2.59
CA ASP A 240 19.19 25.06 1.36
C ASP A 240 18.96 23.57 1.16
N ALA A 241 18.92 22.80 2.23
CA ALA A 241 18.72 21.35 2.22
C ALA A 241 17.24 20.92 2.09
N LEU A 242 16.31 21.74 2.59
CA LEU A 242 14.89 21.39 2.64
C LEU A 242 14.28 21.04 1.26
N PRO A 243 14.52 21.80 0.16
CA PRO A 243 14.00 21.45 -1.16
C PRO A 243 14.51 20.07 -1.65
N GLN A 244 15.74 19.70 -1.33
CA GLN A 244 16.30 18.41 -1.67
C GLN A 244 15.61 17.28 -0.88
N CYS A 245 15.44 17.45 0.42
CA CYS A 245 14.71 16.47 1.25
C CYS A 245 13.28 16.27 0.76
N GLN A 246 12.56 17.36 0.44
CA GLN A 246 11.20 17.33 -0.09
C GLN A 246 11.12 16.58 -1.42
N THR A 247 12.05 16.87 -2.34
CA THR A 247 12.12 16.20 -3.65
C THR A 247 12.37 14.71 -3.49
N MET A 248 13.37 14.32 -2.68
CA MET A 248 13.72 12.91 -2.48
C MET A 248 12.59 12.14 -1.79
N TRP A 249 11.94 12.74 -0.79
CA TRP A 249 10.78 12.15 -0.13
C TRP A 249 9.61 11.94 -1.08
N THR A 250 9.30 12.95 -1.90
CA THR A 250 8.21 12.88 -2.89
C THR A 250 8.48 11.78 -3.91
N GLN A 251 9.69 11.71 -4.46
CA GLN A 251 10.08 10.67 -5.40
C GLN A 251 9.99 9.27 -4.77
N MET A 252 10.48 9.10 -3.55
CA MET A 252 10.37 7.86 -2.78
C MET A 252 8.90 7.47 -2.59
N SER A 253 8.08 8.40 -2.15
CA SER A 253 6.65 8.16 -1.90
C SER A 253 5.92 7.77 -3.19
N THR A 254 6.22 8.42 -4.31
CA THR A 254 5.65 8.10 -5.63
C THR A 254 6.05 6.68 -6.07
N VAL A 255 7.32 6.31 -5.92
CA VAL A 255 7.80 4.95 -6.26
C VAL A 255 7.07 3.89 -5.45
N ILE A 256 6.92 4.09 -4.15
CA ILE A 256 6.25 3.13 -3.27
C ILE A 256 4.74 3.08 -3.54
N SER A 257 4.07 4.23 -3.67
CA SER A 257 2.61 4.28 -3.90
C SER A 257 2.19 3.72 -5.26
N ASN A 258 3.06 3.79 -6.27
CA ASN A 258 2.80 3.18 -7.57
C ASN A 258 2.96 1.65 -7.56
N ALA A 259 3.77 1.12 -6.65
CA ALA A 259 4.03 -0.32 -6.53
C ALA A 259 3.11 -0.99 -5.51
N PHE A 260 2.76 -0.31 -4.44
CA PHE A 260 2.03 -0.85 -3.29
C PHE A 260 0.82 0.03 -2.95
N GLU A 261 -0.01 -0.39 -1.99
CA GLU A 261 -1.07 0.45 -1.44
C GLU A 261 -0.52 1.59 -0.56
N GLN A 262 -1.32 2.65 -0.35
CA GLN A 262 -0.88 3.88 0.35
C GLN A 262 -0.27 3.67 1.75
N ASN A 263 -0.68 2.63 2.48
CA ASN A 263 -0.14 2.34 3.82
C ASN A 263 1.27 1.73 3.81
N ASP A 264 1.81 1.41 2.64
CA ASP A 264 3.10 0.72 2.54
C ASP A 264 4.32 1.63 2.71
N ILE A 265 4.17 2.96 2.64
CA ILE A 265 5.28 3.89 2.93
C ILE A 265 5.80 3.65 4.36
N LYS A 266 4.91 3.47 5.33
CA LYS A 266 5.26 3.14 6.72
C LYS A 266 6.05 1.83 6.80
N ASN A 267 5.55 0.78 6.15
CA ASN A 267 6.19 -0.53 6.13
C ASN A 267 7.55 -0.46 5.42
N PHE A 268 7.62 0.25 4.30
CA PHE A 268 8.87 0.47 3.57
C PHE A 268 9.92 1.17 4.46
N VAL A 269 9.58 2.29 5.08
CA VAL A 269 10.51 3.05 5.95
C VAL A 269 10.99 2.16 7.11
N ARG A 270 10.08 1.39 7.73
CA ARG A 270 10.42 0.43 8.78
C ARG A 270 11.38 -0.65 8.28
N HIS A 271 11.12 -1.26 7.14
CA HIS A 271 11.99 -2.31 6.57
C HIS A 271 13.36 -1.75 6.18
N ALA A 272 13.42 -0.57 5.58
CA ALA A 272 14.67 0.11 5.25
C ALA A 272 15.49 0.44 6.51
N TRP A 273 14.83 0.86 7.58
CA TRP A 273 15.47 1.10 8.88
C TRP A 273 16.03 -0.18 9.48
N ILE A 274 15.20 -1.22 9.57
CA ILE A 274 15.58 -2.53 10.13
C ILE A 274 16.78 -3.12 9.38
N ALA A 275 16.85 -2.95 8.07
CA ALA A 275 17.96 -3.46 7.26
C ALA A 275 19.34 -2.97 7.75
N LYS A 276 19.40 -1.78 8.33
CA LYS A 276 20.67 -1.15 8.80
C LYS A 276 20.83 -1.17 10.31
N HIS A 277 19.73 -1.05 11.05
CA HIS A 277 19.77 -0.83 12.50
C HIS A 277 19.33 -2.05 13.32
N GLY A 278 18.79 -3.08 12.67
CA GLY A 278 18.23 -4.27 13.32
C GLY A 278 16.77 -4.09 13.71
N LEU A 279 16.18 -5.12 14.34
CA LEU A 279 14.77 -5.15 14.64
C LEU A 279 14.31 -3.91 15.42
N THR A 280 13.34 -3.23 14.85
CA THR A 280 12.69 -2.06 15.46
C THR A 280 11.17 -2.24 15.33
N ARG A 281 10.47 -2.21 16.46
CA ARG A 281 9.01 -2.29 16.48
C ARG A 281 8.40 -1.00 15.94
N GLU A 282 7.21 -1.08 15.38
CA GLU A 282 6.53 0.07 14.79
C GLU A 282 6.41 1.26 15.77
N LYS A 283 6.02 0.99 17.01
CA LYS A 283 5.89 2.01 18.07
C LYS A 283 7.20 2.72 18.43
N ASP A 284 8.34 2.05 18.22
CA ASP A 284 9.68 2.55 18.60
C ASP A 284 10.41 3.18 17.41
N LEU A 285 9.84 3.07 16.18
CA LEU A 285 10.49 3.47 14.93
C LEU A 285 10.79 4.97 14.89
N TYR A 286 9.82 5.79 15.26
CA TYR A 286 9.95 7.25 15.24
C TYR A 286 11.09 7.71 16.14
N GLU A 287 11.09 7.30 17.40
CA GLU A 287 12.13 7.69 18.38
C GLU A 287 13.50 7.13 18.01
N SER A 288 13.56 5.92 17.44
CA SER A 288 14.82 5.32 16.96
C SER A 288 15.44 6.14 15.83
N ILE A 289 14.65 6.57 14.87
CA ILE A 289 15.10 7.41 13.75
C ILE A 289 15.52 8.80 14.27
N LYS A 290 14.71 9.41 15.13
CA LYS A 290 14.97 10.73 15.73
C LYS A 290 16.29 10.78 16.48
N LYS A 291 16.63 9.74 17.21
CA LYS A 291 17.90 9.63 17.94
C LYS A 291 19.12 9.62 17.01
N GLU A 292 19.03 8.95 15.90
CA GLU A 292 20.14 8.77 14.96
C GLU A 292 20.22 9.91 13.94
N ILE A 293 19.10 10.30 13.36
CA ILE A 293 18.99 11.36 12.35
C ILE A 293 18.63 12.65 13.07
N ASN A 294 19.62 13.47 13.43
CA ASN A 294 19.45 14.63 14.30
C ASN A 294 20.16 15.91 13.80
N THR A 295 20.61 15.91 12.53
CA THR A 295 21.22 17.08 11.87
C THR A 295 20.68 17.24 10.45
N SER A 296 20.80 18.45 9.86
CA SER A 296 20.44 18.75 8.48
C SER A 296 21.14 17.81 7.49
N GLU A 297 22.45 17.62 7.63
CA GLU A 297 23.23 16.72 6.77
C GLU A 297 22.72 15.27 6.82
N LYS A 298 22.46 14.75 8.04
CA LYS A 298 21.91 13.40 8.20
C LYS A 298 20.52 13.26 7.62
N SER A 299 19.68 14.31 7.67
CA SER A 299 18.34 14.30 7.07
C SER A 299 18.39 14.17 5.54
N VAL A 300 19.29 14.92 4.89
CA VAL A 300 19.53 14.84 3.44
C VAL A 300 20.05 13.46 3.06
N LYS A 301 21.04 12.95 3.78
CA LYS A 301 21.61 11.61 3.53
C LYS A 301 20.54 10.53 3.66
N TYR A 302 19.74 10.57 4.71
CA TYR A 302 18.70 9.58 4.99
C TYR A 302 17.59 9.59 3.93
N THR A 303 17.08 10.75 3.54
CA THR A 303 16.07 10.84 2.48
C THR A 303 16.59 10.35 1.13
N ASN A 304 17.84 10.64 0.81
CA ASN A 304 18.49 10.13 -0.40
C ASN A 304 18.65 8.59 -0.37
N GLU A 305 19.03 8.03 0.79
CA GLU A 305 19.09 6.58 0.98
C GLU A 305 17.72 5.93 0.84
N LEU A 306 16.68 6.47 1.48
CA LEU A 306 15.31 5.99 1.32
C LEU A 306 14.88 5.99 -0.15
N TYR A 307 15.16 7.05 -0.89
CA TYR A 307 14.82 7.10 -2.32
C TYR A 307 15.55 6.03 -3.13
N LYS A 308 16.85 5.80 -2.88
CA LYS A 308 17.61 4.73 -3.56
C LYS A 308 17.06 3.35 -3.22
N THR A 309 16.81 3.08 -1.95
CA THR A 309 16.27 1.80 -1.47
C THR A 309 14.85 1.55 -2.01
N SER A 310 14.02 2.60 -2.17
CA SER A 310 12.65 2.46 -2.68
C SER A 310 12.59 1.83 -4.07
N LYS A 311 13.56 2.11 -4.93
CA LYS A 311 13.65 1.52 -6.28
C LYS A 311 13.84 0.00 -6.26
N ILE A 312 14.68 -0.48 -5.33
CA ILE A 312 14.90 -1.92 -5.15
C ILE A 312 13.67 -2.55 -4.49
N TYR A 313 13.14 -1.88 -3.47
CA TYR A 313 12.00 -2.38 -2.72
C TYR A 313 10.74 -2.51 -3.57
N SER A 314 10.43 -1.53 -4.39
CA SER A 314 9.29 -1.57 -5.32
C SER A 314 9.41 -2.70 -6.36
N ALA A 315 10.63 -3.07 -6.70
CA ALA A 315 10.89 -4.15 -7.64
C ALA A 315 10.64 -5.55 -7.03
N PHE A 316 10.57 -5.71 -5.69
CA PHE A 316 10.33 -7.02 -5.05
C PHE A 316 9.01 -7.66 -5.45
N ILE A 317 7.99 -6.88 -5.78
CA ILE A 317 6.67 -7.36 -6.25
C ILE A 317 6.52 -7.32 -7.77
N ASN A 318 7.56 -6.89 -8.50
CA ASN A 318 7.57 -6.86 -9.95
C ASN A 318 8.75 -7.67 -10.52
N PRO A 319 8.59 -8.98 -10.75
CA PRO A 319 9.65 -9.83 -11.30
C PRO A 319 10.14 -9.42 -12.69
N SER A 320 9.37 -8.61 -13.42
CA SER A 320 9.74 -8.10 -14.75
C SER A 320 10.50 -6.76 -14.72
N ASN A 321 10.77 -6.21 -13.52
CA ASN A 321 11.47 -4.94 -13.39
C ASN A 321 12.90 -5.04 -13.92
N GLU A 322 13.35 -4.00 -14.65
CA GLU A 322 14.70 -3.93 -15.26
C GLU A 322 15.85 -4.10 -14.26
N VAL A 323 15.64 -3.73 -13.00
CA VAL A 323 16.63 -3.93 -11.92
C VAL A 323 17.11 -5.39 -11.86
N TRP A 324 16.27 -6.34 -12.25
CA TRP A 324 16.58 -7.78 -12.21
C TRP A 324 17.38 -8.28 -13.42
N SER A 325 17.61 -7.47 -14.46
CA SER A 325 18.31 -7.88 -15.69
C SER A 325 19.74 -8.38 -15.44
N LYS A 326 20.40 -7.89 -14.41
CA LYS A 326 21.77 -8.27 -14.00
C LYS A 326 21.84 -9.53 -13.13
N TYR A 327 20.70 -10.14 -12.77
CA TYR A 327 20.62 -11.32 -11.93
C TYR A 327 20.07 -12.51 -12.72
N SER A 328 20.29 -13.72 -12.20
CA SER A 328 19.78 -14.95 -12.80
C SER A 328 18.24 -15.03 -12.78
N GLU A 329 17.68 -15.85 -13.65
CA GLU A 329 16.22 -16.10 -13.67
C GLU A 329 15.71 -16.66 -12.33
N SER A 330 16.53 -17.45 -11.63
CA SER A 330 16.19 -18.00 -10.31
C SER A 330 15.94 -16.90 -9.26
N VAL A 331 16.57 -15.72 -9.37
CA VAL A 331 16.28 -14.58 -8.48
C VAL A 331 14.88 -14.03 -8.74
N ARG A 332 14.48 -13.91 -9.99
CA ARG A 332 13.12 -13.43 -10.35
C ARG A 332 12.03 -14.41 -9.90
N ASP A 333 12.27 -15.70 -10.10
CA ASP A 333 11.38 -16.76 -9.63
C ASP A 333 11.24 -16.77 -8.10
N ALA A 334 12.31 -16.43 -7.40
CA ALA A 334 12.33 -16.32 -5.94
C ALA A 334 11.44 -15.19 -5.43
N LEU A 335 11.53 -14.02 -6.07
CA LEU A 335 10.72 -12.84 -5.69
C LEU A 335 9.22 -13.14 -5.86
N TYR A 336 8.85 -13.89 -6.89
CA TYR A 336 7.48 -14.33 -7.08
C TYR A 336 6.95 -15.21 -5.91
N LEU A 337 7.78 -16.10 -5.34
CA LEU A 337 7.38 -16.86 -4.15
C LEU A 337 7.10 -15.94 -2.95
N PHE A 338 8.00 -15.01 -2.66
CA PHE A 338 7.83 -14.11 -1.51
C PHE A 338 6.53 -13.31 -1.59
N ASP A 339 6.13 -12.93 -2.79
CA ASP A 339 4.87 -12.22 -3.05
C ASP A 339 3.66 -13.15 -2.87
N ILE A 340 3.59 -14.27 -3.61
CA ILE A 340 2.43 -15.18 -3.53
C ILE A 340 2.26 -15.82 -2.15
N ALA A 341 3.33 -16.01 -1.38
CA ALA A 341 3.28 -16.54 -0.03
C ALA A 341 3.15 -15.45 1.04
N ASN A 342 3.13 -14.16 0.65
CA ASN A 342 3.06 -13.00 1.52
C ASN A 342 4.15 -13.00 2.62
N ILE A 343 5.40 -13.32 2.24
CA ILE A 343 6.56 -13.37 3.15
C ILE A 343 7.19 -11.98 3.22
N THR A 344 6.64 -11.11 4.05
CA THR A 344 7.11 -9.72 4.19
C THR A 344 8.30 -9.58 5.15
N GLN A 345 8.43 -10.48 6.12
CA GLN A 345 9.49 -10.46 7.15
C GLN A 345 10.91 -10.58 6.59
N VAL A 346 11.06 -11.15 5.39
CA VAL A 346 12.34 -11.28 4.68
C VAL A 346 12.80 -9.97 4.03
N ARG A 347 11.91 -8.99 3.84
CA ARG A 347 12.20 -7.75 3.10
C ARG A 347 13.40 -6.96 3.63
N PRO A 348 13.60 -6.76 4.95
CA PRO A 348 14.82 -6.12 5.46
C PRO A 348 16.11 -6.85 5.04
N LEU A 349 16.10 -8.18 5.08
CA LEU A 349 17.23 -8.98 4.65
C LEU A 349 17.48 -8.86 3.14
N LEU A 350 16.41 -8.87 2.33
CA LEU A 350 16.53 -8.64 0.89
C LEU A 350 17.15 -7.28 0.57
N ILE A 351 16.72 -6.20 1.24
CA ILE A 351 17.32 -4.88 1.10
C ILE A 351 18.83 -4.96 1.33
N SER A 352 19.24 -5.52 2.48
CA SER A 352 20.68 -5.60 2.85
C SER A 352 21.46 -6.44 1.84
N VAL A 353 20.92 -7.56 1.35
CA VAL A 353 21.54 -8.43 0.33
C VAL A 353 21.74 -7.67 -0.98
N PHE A 354 20.69 -7.03 -1.51
CA PHE A 354 20.79 -6.34 -2.79
C PHE A 354 21.65 -5.06 -2.73
N GLU A 355 21.74 -4.40 -1.59
CA GLU A 355 22.59 -3.21 -1.43
C GLU A 355 24.08 -3.55 -1.19
N ASN A 356 24.38 -4.73 -0.64
CA ASN A 356 25.73 -5.00 -0.11
C ASN A 356 26.44 -6.19 -0.75
N PHE A 357 25.73 -7.13 -1.36
CA PHE A 357 26.35 -8.31 -1.99
C PHE A 357 26.67 -8.05 -3.47
N SER A 358 27.68 -8.73 -3.97
CA SER A 358 27.93 -8.78 -5.41
C SER A 358 26.81 -9.54 -6.12
N PRO A 359 26.57 -9.30 -7.44
CA PRO A 359 25.57 -10.06 -8.19
C PRO A 359 25.76 -11.59 -8.10
N SER A 360 27.00 -12.07 -8.05
CA SER A 360 27.31 -13.50 -7.87
C SER A 360 26.81 -14.03 -6.52
N GLU A 361 27.02 -13.29 -5.43
CA GLU A 361 26.55 -13.67 -4.11
C GLU A 361 25.01 -13.53 -3.97
N VAL A 362 24.40 -12.52 -4.62
CA VAL A 362 22.93 -12.41 -4.71
C VAL A 362 22.34 -13.65 -5.38
N ASN A 363 22.91 -14.08 -6.52
CA ASN A 363 22.44 -15.25 -7.26
C ASN A 363 22.51 -16.57 -6.44
N LYS A 364 23.37 -16.65 -5.44
CA LYS A 364 23.41 -17.78 -4.48
C LYS A 364 22.46 -17.57 -3.31
N THR A 365 22.39 -16.34 -2.80
CA THR A 365 21.66 -16.02 -1.55
C THR A 365 20.15 -16.09 -1.77
N ILE A 366 19.63 -15.53 -2.86
CA ILE A 366 18.18 -15.44 -3.05
C ILE A 366 17.50 -16.82 -3.21
N PRO A 367 18.02 -17.76 -4.04
CA PRO A 367 17.49 -19.12 -4.08
C PRO A 367 17.62 -19.86 -2.74
N MET A 368 18.68 -19.62 -1.98
CA MET A 368 18.84 -20.17 -0.64
C MET A 368 17.75 -19.65 0.32
N LEU A 369 17.43 -18.35 0.29
CA LEU A 369 16.35 -17.78 1.09
C LEU A 369 14.97 -18.34 0.70
N VAL A 370 14.77 -18.65 -0.57
CA VAL A 370 13.56 -19.37 -1.03
C VAL A 370 13.48 -20.77 -0.39
N SER A 371 14.56 -21.53 -0.46
CA SER A 371 14.65 -22.83 0.18
C SER A 371 14.28 -22.77 1.66
N TRP A 372 14.85 -21.82 2.39
CA TRP A 372 14.54 -21.62 3.80
C TRP A 372 13.09 -21.24 4.04
N SER A 373 12.54 -20.33 3.22
CA SER A 373 11.15 -19.91 3.33
C SER A 373 10.17 -21.07 3.09
N VAL A 374 10.45 -21.92 2.11
CA VAL A 374 9.66 -23.14 1.87
C VAL A 374 9.71 -24.07 3.08
N ARG A 375 10.90 -24.27 3.68
CA ARG A 375 11.05 -25.11 4.87
C ARG A 375 10.24 -24.58 6.05
N PHE A 376 10.29 -23.26 6.31
CA PHE A 376 9.50 -22.64 7.37
C PHE A 376 8.00 -22.73 7.12
N LEU A 377 7.55 -22.47 5.90
CA LEU A 377 6.13 -22.57 5.53
C LEU A 377 5.58 -23.99 5.71
N ILE A 378 6.33 -24.99 5.28
CA ILE A 378 5.93 -26.41 5.33
C ILE A 378 6.00 -26.95 6.76
N CYS A 379 7.05 -26.63 7.51
CA CYS A 379 7.19 -27.10 8.89
C CYS A 379 6.27 -26.38 9.87
N GLY A 380 5.73 -25.20 9.50
CA GLY A 380 4.91 -24.39 10.40
C GLY A 380 5.66 -23.91 11.64
N VAL A 381 6.99 -23.91 11.60
CA VAL A 381 7.86 -23.48 12.71
C VAL A 381 8.42 -22.08 12.48
N GLY A 382 8.91 -21.47 13.54
CA GLY A 382 9.46 -20.12 13.45
C GLY A 382 8.35 -19.09 13.30
N GLY A 383 7.42 -18.97 14.25
CA GLY A 383 6.37 -17.96 14.24
C GLY A 383 6.86 -16.59 13.75
N SER A 384 5.98 -15.77 13.23
CA SER A 384 6.34 -14.51 12.53
C SER A 384 7.38 -13.65 13.27
N GLY A 385 7.32 -13.60 14.60
CA GLY A 385 8.29 -12.89 15.44
C GLY A 385 9.70 -13.49 15.39
N THR A 386 9.82 -14.82 15.51
CA THR A 386 11.13 -15.49 15.48
C THR A 386 11.85 -15.32 14.14
N LEU A 387 11.09 -15.40 13.02
CA LEU A 387 11.65 -15.17 11.69
C LEU A 387 12.03 -13.71 11.48
N GLU A 388 11.20 -12.78 11.92
CA GLU A 388 11.46 -11.35 11.85
C GLU A 388 12.74 -10.98 12.63
N ASP A 389 12.90 -11.51 13.85
CA ASP A 389 14.10 -11.31 14.67
C ASP A 389 15.36 -11.80 13.95
N ASN A 390 15.33 -13.01 13.43
CA ASN A 390 16.49 -13.61 12.77
C ASN A 390 16.84 -12.93 11.44
N TYR A 391 15.84 -12.63 10.60
CA TYR A 391 16.08 -11.91 9.35
C TYR A 391 16.60 -10.48 9.60
N SER A 392 16.05 -9.78 10.60
CA SER A 392 16.49 -8.43 10.98
C SER A 392 17.92 -8.40 11.51
N ALA A 393 18.29 -9.38 12.35
CA ALA A 393 19.65 -9.49 12.86
C ALA A 393 20.65 -9.75 11.73
N ARG A 394 20.33 -10.66 10.80
CA ARG A 394 21.22 -10.95 9.65
C ARG A 394 21.26 -9.81 8.66
N ALA A 395 20.15 -9.08 8.44
CA ALA A 395 20.14 -7.86 7.65
C ALA A 395 21.14 -6.82 8.17
N LYS A 396 21.12 -6.58 9.49
CA LYS A 396 22.08 -5.68 10.15
C LYS A 396 23.51 -6.19 10.02
N ASP A 397 23.78 -7.47 10.26
CA ASP A 397 25.12 -8.05 10.13
C ASP A 397 25.68 -7.89 8.69
N ILE A 398 24.83 -7.96 7.66
CA ILE A 398 25.23 -7.67 6.27
C ILE A 398 25.55 -6.19 6.10
N SER A 399 24.67 -5.30 6.58
CA SER A 399 24.89 -3.86 6.50
C SER A 399 26.12 -3.40 7.25
N ASP A 400 26.42 -4.01 8.40
CA ASP A 400 27.66 -3.81 9.18
C ASP A 400 28.90 -4.48 8.55
N LYS A 401 28.77 -5.13 7.37
CA LYS A 401 29.85 -5.87 6.67
C LYS A 401 30.43 -7.07 7.46
N LYS A 402 29.72 -7.58 8.46
CA LYS A 402 30.10 -8.80 9.21
C LYS A 402 29.82 -10.06 8.37
N ILE A 403 28.75 -10.03 7.57
CA ILE A 403 28.36 -11.07 6.62
C ILE A 403 28.50 -10.50 5.21
N LYS A 404 29.28 -11.16 4.35
CA LYS A 404 29.60 -10.71 2.99
C LYS A 404 29.25 -11.73 1.90
N THR A 405 28.88 -12.96 2.28
CA THR A 405 28.63 -14.07 1.36
C THR A 405 27.44 -14.91 1.80
N ALA A 406 26.82 -15.60 0.84
CA ALA A 406 25.77 -16.59 1.10
C ALA A 406 26.19 -17.66 2.12
N ARG A 407 27.43 -18.12 2.04
CA ARG A 407 27.98 -19.13 2.97
C ARG A 407 28.05 -18.63 4.40
N GLN A 408 28.50 -17.38 4.59
CA GLN A 408 28.55 -16.76 5.93
C GLN A 408 27.12 -16.55 6.47
N LEU A 409 26.17 -16.13 5.62
CA LEU A 409 24.77 -16.00 6.01
C LEU A 409 24.18 -17.34 6.46
N TYR A 410 24.41 -18.41 5.70
CA TYR A 410 24.00 -19.76 6.11
C TYR A 410 24.58 -20.17 7.46
N THR A 411 25.89 -19.95 7.69
CA THR A 411 26.54 -20.29 8.96
C THR A 411 25.97 -19.52 10.14
N ALA A 412 25.55 -18.27 9.92
CA ALA A 412 24.98 -17.40 10.94
C ALA A 412 23.49 -17.70 11.26
N PHE A 413 22.76 -18.39 10.36
CA PHE A 413 21.32 -18.65 10.49
C PHE A 413 21.08 -20.01 11.15
N LYS A 414 20.70 -20.04 12.45
CA LYS A 414 20.69 -21.25 13.28
C LYS A 414 19.35 -21.97 13.42
N ILE A 415 18.23 -21.33 13.03
CA ILE A 415 16.89 -21.83 13.29
C ILE A 415 16.28 -22.63 12.12
N LEU A 416 17.10 -23.01 11.14
CA LEU A 416 16.62 -23.64 9.92
C LEU A 416 16.20 -25.10 10.18
N PRO A 417 14.97 -25.53 9.80
CA PRO A 417 14.53 -26.91 9.93
C PRO A 417 15.49 -27.91 9.27
N THR A 418 15.72 -29.04 9.93
CA THR A 418 16.53 -30.14 9.40
C THR A 418 15.85 -30.82 8.21
N ASP A 419 16.57 -31.67 7.51
CA ASP A 419 16.01 -32.41 6.37
C ASP A 419 14.93 -33.41 6.83
N ASP A 420 15.12 -34.06 7.99
CA ASP A 420 14.15 -35.00 8.56
C ASP A 420 12.86 -34.29 9.02
N GLU A 421 12.99 -33.14 9.69
CA GLU A 421 11.84 -32.31 10.09
C GLU A 421 11.07 -31.87 8.86
N PHE A 422 11.77 -31.38 7.84
CA PHE A 422 11.15 -30.92 6.60
C PHE A 422 10.48 -32.05 5.83
N GLN A 423 11.13 -33.20 5.72
CA GLN A 423 10.54 -34.37 5.05
C GLN A 423 9.26 -34.83 5.75
N THR A 424 9.32 -34.93 7.09
CA THR A 424 8.18 -35.34 7.90
C THR A 424 7.01 -34.37 7.74
N ALA A 425 7.29 -33.07 7.76
CA ALA A 425 6.27 -32.03 7.59
C ALA A 425 5.71 -32.05 6.14
N PHE A 426 6.58 -32.11 5.13
CA PHE A 426 6.17 -32.14 3.73
C PHE A 426 5.30 -33.36 3.40
N SER A 427 5.61 -34.52 3.97
CA SER A 427 4.82 -35.76 3.78
C SER A 427 3.37 -35.65 4.30
N LYS A 428 3.03 -34.57 5.02
CA LYS A 428 1.70 -34.28 5.59
C LYS A 428 1.15 -32.91 5.20
N ALA A 429 1.87 -32.14 4.40
CA ALA A 429 1.53 -30.76 4.11
C ALA A 429 0.22 -30.62 3.34
N ASN A 430 -0.62 -29.68 3.79
CA ASN A 430 -1.80 -29.21 3.09
C ASN A 430 -1.54 -27.80 2.52
N VAL A 431 -1.83 -27.59 1.25
CA VAL A 431 -1.67 -26.30 0.59
C VAL A 431 -2.96 -25.92 -0.10
N SER A 432 -3.77 -25.11 0.59
CA SER A 432 -5.09 -24.66 0.11
C SER A 432 -5.01 -23.48 -0.87
N LYS A 433 -3.91 -22.70 -0.84
CA LYS A 433 -3.72 -21.57 -1.75
C LYS A 433 -3.31 -22.07 -3.15
N PRO A 434 -4.16 -21.95 -4.20
CA PRO A 434 -3.88 -22.57 -5.51
C PRO A 434 -2.58 -22.07 -6.17
N SER A 435 -2.27 -20.76 -6.05
CA SER A 435 -1.04 -20.18 -6.58
C SER A 435 0.22 -20.77 -5.93
N LEU A 436 0.18 -21.03 -4.63
CA LEU A 436 1.31 -21.61 -3.89
C LEU A 436 1.45 -23.11 -4.18
N ALA A 437 0.33 -23.87 -4.21
CA ALA A 437 0.34 -25.29 -4.59
C ALA A 437 0.90 -25.47 -6.01
N ARG A 438 0.43 -24.67 -6.96
CA ARG A 438 0.93 -24.65 -8.32
C ARG A 438 2.42 -24.37 -8.39
N TRP A 439 2.90 -23.38 -7.61
CA TRP A 439 4.32 -23.05 -7.55
C TRP A 439 5.16 -24.24 -7.04
N TYR A 440 4.75 -24.89 -5.94
CA TYR A 440 5.46 -26.08 -5.43
C TYR A 440 5.53 -27.19 -6.48
N LEU A 441 4.41 -27.50 -7.11
CA LEU A 441 4.34 -28.56 -8.12
C LEU A 441 5.17 -28.23 -9.37
N THR A 442 5.20 -26.96 -9.79
CA THR A 442 6.06 -26.50 -10.89
C THR A 442 7.54 -26.72 -10.57
N LYS A 443 7.95 -26.43 -9.33
CA LYS A 443 9.35 -26.62 -8.91
C LYS A 443 9.71 -28.11 -8.77
N LEU A 444 8.80 -28.93 -8.25
CA LEU A 444 8.98 -30.37 -8.16
C LEU A 444 9.05 -31.04 -9.54
N GLU A 445 8.24 -30.59 -10.49
CA GLU A 445 8.33 -31.04 -11.88
C GLU A 445 9.68 -30.68 -12.50
N ALA A 446 10.17 -29.43 -12.28
CA ALA A 446 11.47 -29.01 -12.77
C ALA A 446 12.61 -29.86 -12.24
N GLU A 447 12.62 -30.16 -10.94
CA GLU A 447 13.62 -31.06 -10.32
C GLU A 447 13.56 -32.47 -10.89
N LYS A 448 12.35 -33.00 -11.12
CA LYS A 448 12.16 -34.36 -11.64
C LYS A 448 12.59 -34.50 -13.10
N SER A 449 12.27 -33.50 -13.93
CA SER A 449 12.58 -33.53 -15.38
C SER A 449 14.01 -33.06 -15.70
N GLY A 450 14.88 -32.87 -14.69
CA GLY A 450 16.27 -32.46 -14.88
C GLY A 450 16.42 -31.05 -15.48
N ASN A 451 15.54 -30.12 -15.13
CA ASN A 451 15.48 -28.74 -15.63
C ASN A 451 15.25 -28.61 -17.16
N ASN A 452 14.86 -29.69 -17.84
CA ASN A 452 14.49 -29.65 -19.26
C ASN A 452 13.08 -29.13 -19.52
N LEU A 453 12.53 -28.38 -18.56
CA LEU A 453 11.17 -27.88 -18.67
C LEU A 453 11.03 -26.81 -19.75
N LYS A 454 10.15 -27.12 -20.68
CA LYS A 454 9.46 -26.14 -21.50
C LYS A 454 8.59 -25.25 -20.60
N PRO A 455 8.34 -23.99 -20.98
CA PRO A 455 7.61 -23.01 -20.17
C PRO A 455 6.16 -23.37 -19.77
N ILE A 456 5.66 -24.52 -20.17
CA ILE A 456 4.27 -25.00 -19.96
C ILE A 456 3.78 -24.86 -18.52
N THR A 457 4.67 -25.09 -17.54
CA THR A 457 4.28 -25.07 -16.13
C THR A 457 4.30 -23.66 -15.51
N LYS A 458 4.92 -22.69 -16.18
CA LYS A 458 4.97 -21.29 -15.70
C LYS A 458 3.71 -20.53 -16.06
N ASP A 459 3.10 -20.81 -17.21
CA ASP A 459 1.88 -20.12 -17.65
C ASP A 459 0.63 -20.83 -17.14
N ILE A 460 -0.22 -20.10 -16.41
CA ILE A 460 -1.50 -20.60 -15.92
C ILE A 460 -2.48 -20.93 -17.07
N ASN A 461 -2.31 -20.31 -18.22
CA ASN A 461 -3.12 -20.59 -19.40
C ASN A 461 -2.72 -21.91 -20.08
N GLU A 462 -1.51 -22.41 -19.84
CA GLU A 462 -1.03 -23.67 -20.40
C GLU A 462 -1.25 -24.86 -19.46
N ALA A 463 -1.04 -24.69 -18.14
CA ALA A 463 -1.26 -25.74 -17.15
C ALA A 463 -1.85 -25.19 -15.85
N ASN A 464 -2.89 -25.84 -15.36
CA ASN A 464 -3.63 -25.50 -14.15
C ASN A 464 -3.41 -26.52 -13.04
N LEU A 465 -3.78 -26.11 -11.80
CA LEU A 465 -3.87 -27.02 -10.67
C LEU A 465 -5.05 -27.97 -10.87
N GLU A 466 -4.80 -29.28 -10.75
CA GLU A 466 -5.82 -30.34 -10.76
C GLU A 466 -5.80 -31.11 -9.44
N HIS A 467 -7.00 -31.44 -8.92
CA HIS A 467 -7.19 -32.32 -7.76
C HIS A 467 -7.50 -33.73 -8.24
N ILE A 468 -6.62 -34.69 -7.95
CA ILE A 468 -6.80 -36.10 -8.38
C ILE A 468 -8.07 -36.64 -7.73
N LEU A 469 -8.19 -36.64 -6.40
CA LEU A 469 -9.47 -36.71 -5.69
C LEU A 469 -10.14 -35.36 -5.80
N PRO A 470 -11.30 -35.24 -6.46
CA PRO A 470 -11.97 -33.94 -6.67
C PRO A 470 -12.37 -33.28 -5.37
N GLN A 471 -12.59 -31.93 -5.43
CA GLN A 471 -13.12 -31.17 -4.30
C GLN A 471 -14.57 -31.57 -3.96
N ASN A 472 -15.35 -31.97 -4.98
CA ASN A 472 -16.72 -32.47 -4.84
C ASN A 472 -16.82 -33.84 -5.56
N PRO A 473 -16.33 -34.92 -4.93
CA PRO A 473 -16.36 -36.25 -5.53
C PRO A 473 -17.80 -36.77 -5.56
N ASP A 474 -18.14 -37.52 -6.61
CA ASP A 474 -19.38 -38.28 -6.65
C ASP A 474 -19.26 -39.62 -5.86
N SER A 475 -20.35 -40.39 -5.79
CA SER A 475 -20.40 -41.65 -5.03
C SER A 475 -19.40 -42.71 -5.49
N SER A 476 -18.87 -42.61 -6.70
CA SER A 476 -17.88 -43.56 -7.25
C SER A 476 -16.53 -43.51 -6.56
N TRP A 477 -16.26 -42.44 -5.81
CA TRP A 477 -15.01 -42.28 -5.06
C TRP A 477 -15.01 -42.99 -3.71
N HIS A 478 -16.15 -43.44 -3.20
CA HIS A 478 -16.30 -44.16 -1.93
C HIS A 478 -15.51 -43.56 -0.76
N ILE A 479 -15.53 -42.22 -0.62
CA ILE A 479 -14.81 -41.47 0.40
C ILE A 479 -15.79 -40.57 1.20
N SER A 480 -15.58 -40.46 2.52
CA SER A 480 -16.40 -39.61 3.36
C SER A 480 -16.04 -38.12 3.17
N GLU A 481 -17.01 -37.21 3.38
CA GLU A 481 -16.80 -35.76 3.30
C GLU A 481 -15.66 -35.27 4.20
N ASP A 482 -15.53 -35.83 5.41
CA ASP A 482 -14.46 -35.47 6.35
C ASP A 482 -13.08 -35.85 5.80
N ASN A 483 -12.96 -36.97 5.12
CA ASN A 483 -11.73 -37.37 4.46
C ASN A 483 -11.46 -36.48 3.23
N VAL A 484 -12.47 -36.09 2.47
CA VAL A 484 -12.29 -35.12 1.38
C VAL A 484 -11.72 -33.81 1.92
N LYS A 485 -12.34 -33.20 2.94
CA LYS A 485 -11.85 -31.97 3.58
C LYS A 485 -10.39 -32.10 4.06
N LYS A 486 -10.02 -33.26 4.60
CA LYS A 486 -8.69 -33.52 5.14
C LYS A 486 -7.61 -33.75 4.06
N TYR A 487 -7.97 -34.35 2.93
CA TYR A 487 -7.00 -34.81 1.94
C TYR A 487 -7.03 -34.04 0.61
N VAL A 488 -8.08 -33.32 0.29
CA VAL A 488 -8.24 -32.62 -1.01
C VAL A 488 -7.09 -31.66 -1.30
N ASN A 489 -6.62 -30.92 -0.30
CA ASN A 489 -5.54 -29.93 -0.43
C ASN A 489 -4.15 -30.50 -0.06
N ARG A 490 -4.01 -31.81 0.12
CA ARG A 490 -2.71 -32.46 0.29
C ARG A 490 -1.91 -32.32 -1.01
N ILE A 491 -0.64 -31.94 -0.94
CA ILE A 491 0.25 -31.84 -2.13
C ILE A 491 0.24 -33.18 -2.90
N GLY A 492 0.17 -34.32 -2.19
CA GLY A 492 0.05 -35.62 -2.78
C GLY A 492 -1.23 -35.81 -3.62
N ASN A 493 -2.28 -35.09 -3.35
CA ASN A 493 -3.54 -35.11 -4.11
C ASN A 493 -3.61 -34.07 -5.22
N GLN A 494 -2.66 -33.16 -5.30
CA GLN A 494 -2.64 -32.07 -6.28
C GLN A 494 -1.61 -32.36 -7.37
N THR A 495 -1.91 -31.95 -8.60
CA THR A 495 -1.00 -32.07 -9.72
C THR A 495 -1.18 -30.91 -10.69
N LEU A 496 -0.29 -30.76 -11.66
CA LEU A 496 -0.42 -29.84 -12.78
C LEU A 496 -0.99 -30.60 -13.97
N LEU A 497 -1.94 -29.98 -14.68
CA LEU A 497 -2.52 -30.59 -15.87
C LEU A 497 -2.73 -29.49 -16.92
N GLU A 498 -2.47 -29.80 -18.17
CA GLU A 498 -2.69 -28.92 -19.29
C GLU A 498 -4.13 -28.41 -19.31
N THR A 499 -4.34 -27.12 -19.49
CA THR A 499 -5.64 -26.46 -19.32
C THR A 499 -6.74 -27.07 -20.19
N LYS A 500 -6.41 -27.49 -21.43
CA LYS A 500 -7.36 -28.18 -22.33
C LYS A 500 -7.80 -29.51 -21.75
N ILE A 501 -6.86 -30.33 -21.27
CA ILE A 501 -7.12 -31.63 -20.67
C ILE A 501 -7.87 -31.46 -19.34
N ASN A 502 -7.50 -30.44 -18.56
CA ASN A 502 -8.12 -30.15 -17.26
C ASN A 502 -9.60 -29.75 -17.38
N ALA A 503 -9.97 -29.03 -18.44
CA ALA A 503 -11.36 -28.69 -18.71
C ALA A 503 -12.25 -29.90 -19.01
N GLU A 504 -11.68 -30.98 -19.58
CA GLU A 504 -12.41 -32.20 -19.96
C GLU A 504 -12.51 -33.22 -18.81
N ILE A 505 -11.57 -33.20 -17.87
CA ILE A 505 -11.44 -34.25 -16.86
C ILE A 505 -12.51 -34.18 -15.77
N GLY A 506 -12.83 -32.97 -15.28
CA GLY A 506 -13.88 -32.74 -14.29
C GLY A 506 -13.80 -33.65 -13.05
N ASN A 507 -14.97 -34.07 -12.52
CA ASN A 507 -15.09 -34.94 -11.33
C ASN A 507 -15.10 -36.43 -11.65
N LYS A 508 -14.63 -36.84 -12.86
CA LYS A 508 -14.63 -38.22 -13.30
C LYS A 508 -13.91 -39.15 -12.29
N SER A 509 -14.29 -40.44 -12.29
CA SER A 509 -13.63 -41.45 -11.47
C SER A 509 -12.13 -41.55 -11.77
N PHE A 510 -11.35 -42.09 -10.84
CA PHE A 510 -9.89 -42.22 -11.01
C PHE A 510 -9.51 -42.98 -12.28
N THR A 511 -10.19 -44.08 -12.56
CA THR A 511 -9.94 -44.90 -13.78
C THR A 511 -10.16 -44.07 -15.07
N GLN A 512 -11.14 -43.21 -15.07
CA GLN A 512 -11.39 -42.29 -16.20
C GLN A 512 -10.31 -41.20 -16.26
N LYS A 513 -9.96 -40.58 -15.11
CA LYS A 513 -8.90 -39.54 -15.03
C LYS A 513 -7.55 -40.05 -15.51
N LYS A 514 -7.19 -41.33 -15.27
CA LYS A 514 -5.93 -41.95 -15.77
C LYS A 514 -5.78 -41.83 -17.28
N LYS A 515 -6.86 -41.94 -18.06
CA LYS A 515 -6.83 -41.78 -19.52
C LYS A 515 -6.39 -40.42 -19.98
N TYR A 516 -6.59 -39.42 -19.15
CA TYR A 516 -6.15 -38.05 -19.37
C TYR A 516 -4.74 -37.80 -18.85
N PHE A 517 -4.41 -38.30 -17.66
CA PHE A 517 -3.08 -38.13 -17.06
C PHE A 517 -1.96 -38.73 -17.91
N ILE A 518 -2.21 -39.85 -18.59
CA ILE A 518 -1.22 -40.50 -19.47
C ILE A 518 -0.90 -39.63 -20.71
N GLN A 519 -1.79 -38.74 -21.12
CA GLN A 519 -1.62 -37.81 -22.25
C GLN A 519 -0.85 -36.55 -21.86
N SER A 520 -0.70 -36.30 -20.56
CA SER A 520 0.02 -35.11 -20.08
C SER A 520 1.50 -35.17 -20.47
N ARG A 521 2.10 -34.03 -20.69
CA ARG A 521 3.55 -33.86 -20.89
C ARG A 521 4.31 -33.66 -19.57
N ILE A 522 3.58 -33.58 -18.45
CA ILE A 522 4.09 -33.29 -17.10
C ILE A 522 4.39 -34.62 -16.39
N GLU A 523 5.66 -34.85 -16.04
CA GLU A 523 6.12 -36.11 -15.51
C GLU A 523 5.52 -36.47 -14.14
N ILE A 524 5.41 -35.49 -13.21
CA ILE A 524 4.75 -35.75 -11.90
C ILE A 524 3.26 -36.08 -12.05
N THR A 525 2.66 -35.77 -13.20
CA THR A 525 1.26 -36.10 -13.53
C THR A 525 1.19 -37.51 -14.14
N LYS A 526 2.09 -37.87 -15.05
CA LYS A 526 2.17 -39.23 -15.61
C LYS A 526 2.41 -40.28 -14.54
N ASP A 527 3.20 -39.98 -13.50
CA ASP A 527 3.45 -40.89 -12.39
C ASP A 527 2.18 -41.38 -11.69
N ILE A 528 1.12 -40.59 -11.72
CA ILE A 528 -0.18 -40.93 -11.14
C ILE A 528 -0.74 -42.20 -11.82
N CYS A 529 -0.39 -42.44 -13.07
CA CYS A 529 -0.82 -43.62 -13.82
C CYS A 529 -0.23 -44.93 -13.29
N ASN A 530 0.81 -44.92 -12.46
CA ASN A 530 1.38 -46.09 -11.82
C ASN A 530 0.49 -46.66 -10.70
N PHE A 531 -0.48 -45.88 -10.20
CA PHE A 531 -1.42 -46.36 -9.19
C PHE A 531 -2.62 -47.08 -9.84
N SER A 532 -3.06 -48.18 -9.24
CA SER A 532 -4.25 -48.90 -9.70
C SER A 532 -5.56 -48.30 -9.21
N LYS A 533 -5.56 -47.69 -8.04
CA LYS A 533 -6.67 -46.99 -7.37
C LYS A 533 -6.19 -45.65 -6.83
N TRP A 534 -7.12 -44.80 -6.35
CA TRP A 534 -6.77 -43.56 -5.71
C TRP A 534 -7.59 -43.32 -4.46
N GLY A 535 -6.92 -43.23 -3.34
CA GLY A 535 -7.51 -43.00 -2.03
C GLY A 535 -6.46 -42.44 -1.07
N ILE A 536 -6.73 -42.52 0.22
CA ILE A 536 -5.89 -41.92 1.28
C ILE A 536 -4.47 -42.50 1.26
N GLU A 537 -4.37 -43.79 1.06
CA GLU A 537 -3.08 -44.52 1.02
C GLU A 537 -2.21 -44.04 -0.15
N GLU A 538 -2.79 -43.95 -1.34
CA GLU A 538 -2.08 -43.51 -2.55
C GLU A 538 -1.68 -42.04 -2.47
N ILE A 539 -2.53 -41.16 -1.89
CA ILE A 539 -2.19 -39.77 -1.61
C ILE A 539 -0.97 -39.68 -0.69
N ASN A 540 -0.95 -40.45 0.40
CA ASN A 540 0.16 -40.45 1.34
C ASN A 540 1.44 -40.98 0.70
N ASN A 541 1.35 -42.09 -0.05
CA ASN A 541 2.49 -42.69 -0.73
C ASN A 541 3.10 -41.75 -1.77
N ARG A 542 2.27 -41.13 -2.61
CA ARG A 542 2.75 -40.15 -3.58
C ARG A 542 3.38 -38.94 -2.89
N GLN A 543 2.77 -38.43 -1.80
CA GLN A 543 3.32 -37.27 -1.08
C GLN A 543 4.66 -37.59 -0.40
N MET A 544 4.86 -38.82 0.05
CA MET A 544 6.14 -39.28 0.56
C MET A 544 7.21 -39.28 -0.56
N GLU A 545 6.89 -39.73 -1.77
CA GLU A 545 7.84 -39.66 -2.90
C GLU A 545 8.14 -38.21 -3.29
N LEU A 546 7.14 -37.32 -3.32
CA LEU A 546 7.35 -35.91 -3.56
C LEU A 546 8.21 -35.25 -2.46
N SER A 547 8.13 -35.72 -1.20
CA SER A 547 8.96 -35.20 -0.10
C SER A 547 10.45 -35.50 -0.31
N LYS A 548 10.79 -36.61 -0.93
CA LYS A 548 12.19 -36.94 -1.27
C LYS A 548 12.75 -36.01 -2.35
N LEU A 549 11.92 -35.62 -3.32
CA LEU A 549 12.29 -34.58 -4.29
C LEU A 549 12.41 -33.22 -3.64
N ALA A 550 11.51 -32.89 -2.71
CA ALA A 550 11.49 -31.64 -2.00
C ALA A 550 12.79 -31.37 -1.22
N ILE A 551 13.36 -32.38 -0.56
CA ILE A 551 14.66 -32.23 0.14
C ILE A 551 15.79 -31.92 -0.84
N LYS A 552 15.81 -32.58 -2.02
CA LYS A 552 16.84 -32.35 -3.04
C LYS A 552 16.75 -30.94 -3.63
N LEU A 553 15.52 -30.47 -3.83
CA LEU A 553 15.23 -29.18 -4.41
C LEU A 553 15.47 -28.02 -3.42
N TRP A 554 14.90 -28.10 -2.23
CA TRP A 554 14.97 -27.05 -1.22
C TRP A 554 16.05 -27.36 -0.17
N LYS A 555 17.31 -27.28 -0.61
CA LYS A 555 18.49 -27.54 0.22
C LYS A 555 18.64 -26.48 1.31
N ARG A 556 19.27 -26.85 2.41
CA ARG A 556 19.63 -25.93 3.51
C ARG A 556 20.81 -25.03 3.15
N THR A 557 21.76 -25.55 2.39
CA THR A 557 23.03 -24.91 2.00
C THR A 557 22.88 -24.11 0.71
N PRO A 558 23.72 -23.04 0.54
CA PRO A 558 23.78 -22.30 -0.71
C PRO A 558 24.29 -23.12 -1.88
#